data_1bf8331acaedfdfed92b42173d80e557
#
_entry.id   1bf8331acaedfdfed92b42173d80e557
#
_cell.length_a   1.000
_cell.length_b   1.000
_cell.length_c   1.000
_cell.angle_alpha   90.00
_cell.angle_beta   90.00
_cell.angle_gamma   90.00
#
_symmetry.space_group_name_H-M   'P 1'
#
loop_
_entity.id
_entity.type
_entity.pdbx_description
1 polymer ?
#
loop_
_entity_poly.entity_id
_entity_poly.type
_entity_poly.pdbx_seq_one_letter_code
_entity_poly.pdbx_strand_id
1 'polypeptide(L)'
;MDTSEAPAPSPDTTRAGTADRRARHGVRDGRPSRAEVRDQSTPVGGTGHGVGSARASRRRRTLLLLLALTAVTSAAALVLGLLSWTPDPPAPARPLTVAEAERLAAMRVTNLRDLRAGVRVTAGEGAARTELVGWVDWSRALLYLDVGGPGAGTDRGLVQSAGPVLVVRPDPTAVPTPAAPPLVPPTDRWRLRHLTPGTRLASVLDLILGLAADRPDPIPTAGDARWIAQEAVADGTLDVLQASLAAATPTAVSTTARASTTAAASTTAAASTGAGTAAAGSPAARYWLDRDGRLHKLVTRLPGVGPLTVLLDRIDRPTLHPVDALGGRPGLPRALTEAEQRRWDALPARLRGQGGATLTLAAPVGLEVNLRGAGWLGWSARTAYVAVADLGVPDRRTLLHRDAAGLSRTDVPADAGGGGTAETPGRPPFPVPAGTWRTTRSARDDLDLLVDAAVAAADPAARRAAPVRVREDLADGRTVDVVEFRRGAARLRYWIDRDGLLRRVELCTGPGAWAQLDLSPAVVPRLPPPPRAAGRPRGTR
;
A
#
# COMPACT_ATOMS: atom_id res chain seq x y z
N MET A 1 -29.39 50.59 44.00
CA MET A 1 -29.33 51.34 42.75
C MET A 1 -29.02 50.29 41.70
N ASP A 2 -30.05 49.78 41.23
CA ASP A 2 -30.81 50.06 40.00
C ASP A 2 -30.11 49.36 38.85
N THR A 3 -30.72 48.37 38.46
CA THR A 3 -31.75 47.98 37.47
C THR A 3 -31.14 47.46 36.20
N SER A 4 -31.52 46.23 35.88
CA SER A 4 -32.45 45.95 34.77
C SER A 4 -31.70 45.78 33.41
N GLU A 5 -31.85 44.87 32.48
CA GLU A 5 -33.00 44.05 32.14
C GLU A 5 -32.57 43.14 31.00
N ALA A 6 -32.97 41.91 30.97
CA ALA A 6 -32.99 41.08 29.76
C ALA A 6 -34.19 41.52 28.89
N PRO A 7 -34.26 41.19 27.61
CA PRO A 7 -34.96 39.97 27.26
C PRO A 7 -34.52 39.24 26.01
N ALA A 8 -34.79 37.95 25.96
CA ALA A 8 -35.11 37.21 24.74
C ALA A 8 -36.49 37.62 24.23
N PRO A 9 -36.84 37.36 22.93
CA PRO A 9 -37.51 36.10 22.62
C PRO A 9 -37.24 35.53 21.22
N SER A 10 -37.47 34.24 21.11
CA SER A 10 -37.96 33.59 19.88
C SER A 10 -39.41 34.00 19.62
N PRO A 11 -39.98 33.89 18.42
CA PRO A 11 -40.61 32.65 17.99
C PRO A 11 -40.56 32.34 16.48
N ASP A 12 -40.53 31.05 16.16
CA ASP A 12 -41.66 30.32 15.55
C ASP A 12 -42.19 30.85 14.20
N THR A 13 -42.25 30.06 13.20
CA THR A 13 -43.41 29.47 12.51
C THR A 13 -43.10 28.96 11.10
N THR A 14 -43.21 27.66 10.91
CA THR A 14 -44.24 26.98 10.11
C THR A 14 -44.21 27.00 8.59
N ARG A 15 -44.33 25.79 8.08
CA ARG A 15 -45.12 25.25 6.96
C ARG A 15 -44.36 24.89 5.68
N ALA A 16 -44.19 23.59 5.52
CA ALA A 16 -45.07 22.69 4.73
C ALA A 16 -45.04 22.97 3.21
N GLY A 17 -44.59 22.00 2.47
CA GLY A 17 -44.67 21.94 1.01
C GLY A 17 -44.27 20.56 0.48
N THR A 18 -45.21 19.64 0.58
CA THR A 18 -45.30 18.37 -0.12
C THR A 18 -45.19 18.55 -1.63
N ALA A 19 -44.33 17.79 -2.31
CA ALA A 19 -44.58 17.37 -3.68
C ALA A 19 -43.86 16.08 -4.00
N ASP A 20 -44.58 15.04 -3.94
CA ASP A 20 -44.44 13.72 -4.53
C ASP A 20 -44.20 13.84 -6.05
N ARG A 21 -43.15 13.23 -6.59
CA ARG A 21 -43.09 12.84 -8.00
C ARG A 21 -42.31 11.57 -8.16
N ARG A 22 -43.02 10.47 -8.01
CA ARG A 22 -42.66 9.19 -8.62
C ARG A 22 -42.58 9.35 -10.15
N ALA A 23 -41.46 9.02 -10.72
CA ALA A 23 -41.39 8.65 -12.12
C ALA A 23 -40.70 7.28 -12.23
N ARG A 24 -41.55 6.30 -12.39
CA ARG A 24 -41.21 4.96 -12.86
C ARG A 24 -40.77 5.09 -14.32
N HIS A 25 -39.59 4.57 -14.68
CA HIS A 25 -39.33 4.19 -16.05
C HIS A 25 -38.82 2.75 -16.07
N GLY A 26 -39.64 2.00 -16.78
CA GLY A 26 -39.61 0.58 -16.98
C GLY A 26 -38.53 0.17 -17.93
N VAL A 27 -38.00 -0.95 -17.58
CA VAL A 27 -37.24 -1.87 -18.41
C VAL A 27 -38.12 -2.33 -19.57
N ARG A 28 -37.62 -2.22 -20.79
CA ARG A 28 -38.17 -2.90 -21.97
C ARG A 28 -37.05 -3.73 -22.62
N ASP A 29 -37.08 -4.99 -22.30
CA ASP A 29 -36.52 -6.04 -23.12
C ASP A 29 -37.23 -6.07 -24.47
N GLY A 30 -36.47 -6.03 -25.56
CA GLY A 30 -36.95 -6.17 -26.92
C GLY A 30 -36.15 -7.22 -27.67
N ARG A 31 -36.52 -8.48 -27.55
CA ARG A 31 -36.15 -9.52 -28.52
C ARG A 31 -37.00 -9.36 -29.78
N PRO A 32 -36.44 -9.47 -30.98
CA PRO A 32 -37.25 -9.65 -32.19
C PRO A 32 -37.61 -11.11 -32.40
N SER A 33 -38.90 -11.32 -32.44
CA SER A 33 -39.55 -12.59 -32.80
C SER A 33 -39.64 -12.73 -34.33
N ARG A 34 -39.41 -13.93 -34.76
CA ARG A 34 -39.51 -14.47 -36.12
C ARG A 34 -41.00 -14.75 -36.42
N ALA A 35 -41.52 -14.21 -37.50
CA ALA A 35 -42.82 -14.61 -38.08
C ALA A 35 -42.65 -14.64 -39.60
N GLU A 36 -42.65 -15.68 -40.16
CA GLU A 36 -43.60 -16.61 -40.79
C GLU A 36 -44.33 -16.02 -41.98
N VAL A 37 -43.95 -16.59 -43.11
CA VAL A 37 -44.51 -16.52 -44.47
C VAL A 37 -45.97 -16.96 -44.45
N ARG A 38 -46.84 -16.19 -45.09
CA ARG A 38 -48.08 -16.73 -45.66
C ARG A 38 -48.41 -16.04 -46.98
N ASP A 39 -48.39 -16.87 -47.93
CA ASP A 39 -48.81 -16.81 -49.31
C ASP A 39 -50.33 -16.54 -49.43
N GLN A 40 -50.74 -15.70 -50.37
CA GLN A 40 -52.04 -15.83 -51.06
C GLN A 40 -52.13 -14.97 -52.33
N SER A 41 -52.21 -15.64 -53.36
CA SER A 41 -52.69 -15.61 -54.74
C SER A 41 -53.61 -14.46 -55.20
N THR A 42 -53.24 -13.84 -56.28
CA THR A 42 -53.88 -13.63 -57.62
C THR A 42 -55.36 -13.16 -57.70
N PRO A 43 -55.81 -12.71 -58.91
CA PRO A 43 -55.28 -11.93 -60.03
C PRO A 43 -56.23 -10.77 -60.45
N VAL A 44 -55.89 -9.97 -61.42
CA VAL A 44 -56.74 -9.51 -62.56
C VAL A 44 -56.10 -8.35 -63.32
N GLY A 45 -55.83 -8.52 -64.53
CA GLY A 45 -55.80 -7.94 -65.79
C GLY A 45 -55.83 -6.42 -65.97
N GLY A 46 -54.93 -5.97 -66.81
CA GLY A 46 -54.92 -4.62 -67.31
C GLY A 46 -53.85 -4.44 -68.40
N THR A 47 -54.21 -4.68 -69.62
CA THR A 47 -53.47 -4.36 -70.80
C THR A 47 -53.24 -2.86 -70.94
N GLY A 48 -51.98 -2.44 -70.99
CA GLY A 48 -51.63 -1.06 -71.29
C GLY A 48 -50.29 -1.04 -72.07
N HIS A 49 -50.39 -0.81 -73.33
CA HIS A 49 -49.25 -0.58 -74.23
C HIS A 49 -48.49 0.68 -73.77
N GLY A 50 -47.18 0.51 -73.45
CA GLY A 50 -46.33 1.60 -73.06
C GLY A 50 -44.96 1.48 -73.77
N VAL A 51 -44.82 2.02 -74.93
CA VAL A 51 -43.58 2.24 -75.64
C VAL A 51 -42.80 3.36 -74.89
N GLY A 52 -41.96 2.96 -73.93
CA GLY A 52 -41.16 3.96 -73.16
C GLY A 52 -39.99 3.39 -72.34
N SER A 53 -39.87 2.08 -72.19
CA SER A 53 -38.94 1.45 -71.23
C SER A 53 -37.48 1.29 -71.70
N ALA A 54 -37.20 1.40 -72.99
CA ALA A 54 -35.85 1.16 -73.54
C ALA A 54 -34.84 2.34 -73.26
N ARG A 55 -35.33 3.56 -73.08
CA ARG A 55 -34.43 4.68 -72.79
C ARG A 55 -34.10 4.82 -71.30
N ALA A 56 -34.99 4.45 -70.41
CA ALA A 56 -34.77 4.46 -68.96
C ALA A 56 -33.79 3.35 -68.51
N SER A 57 -33.85 2.20 -69.14
CA SER A 57 -32.94 1.09 -68.83
C SER A 57 -31.48 1.35 -69.29
N ARG A 58 -31.30 2.07 -70.40
CA ARG A 58 -29.96 2.46 -70.87
C ARG A 58 -29.35 3.52 -69.95
N ARG A 59 -30.09 4.53 -69.48
CA ARG A 59 -29.61 5.51 -68.52
C ARG A 59 -29.26 4.89 -67.14
N ARG A 60 -30.04 3.91 -66.67
CA ARG A 60 -29.73 3.18 -65.44
C ARG A 60 -28.46 2.34 -65.57
N ARG A 61 -28.25 1.68 -66.71
CA ARG A 61 -27.03 0.89 -66.97
C ARG A 61 -25.80 1.78 -67.09
N THR A 62 -25.89 2.95 -67.74
CA THR A 62 -24.78 3.91 -67.81
C THR A 62 -24.47 4.52 -66.44
N LEU A 63 -25.45 4.83 -65.61
CA LEU A 63 -25.24 5.31 -64.23
C LEU A 63 -24.58 4.25 -63.37
N LEU A 64 -25.01 3.00 -63.45
CA LEU A 64 -24.40 1.88 -62.70
C LEU A 64 -22.98 1.58 -63.18
N LEU A 65 -22.70 1.70 -64.46
CA LEU A 65 -21.34 1.55 -65.00
C LEU A 65 -20.42 2.69 -64.56
N LEU A 66 -20.90 3.95 -64.53
CA LEU A 66 -20.15 5.08 -64.00
C LEU A 66 -19.89 4.95 -62.53
N LEU A 67 -20.85 4.49 -61.71
CA LEU A 67 -20.68 4.24 -60.28
C LEU A 67 -19.70 3.08 -60.03
N ALA A 68 -19.77 2.02 -60.81
CA ALA A 68 -18.82 0.92 -60.73
C ALA A 68 -17.40 1.34 -61.13
N LEU A 69 -17.26 2.17 -62.16
CA LEU A 69 -15.97 2.70 -62.61
C LEU A 69 -15.35 3.64 -61.55
N THR A 70 -16.17 4.51 -60.94
CA THR A 70 -15.69 5.39 -59.84
C THR A 70 -15.31 4.59 -58.60
N ALA A 71 -16.04 3.55 -58.25
CA ALA A 71 -15.71 2.65 -57.13
C ALA A 71 -14.39 1.90 -57.36
N VAL A 72 -14.18 1.37 -58.58
CA VAL A 72 -12.94 0.70 -58.95
C VAL A 72 -11.73 1.63 -58.96
N THR A 73 -11.90 2.85 -59.51
CA THR A 73 -10.81 3.85 -59.52
C THR A 73 -10.48 4.33 -58.12
N SER A 74 -11.48 4.54 -57.26
CA SER A 74 -11.27 4.90 -55.87
C SER A 74 -10.57 3.78 -55.09
N ALA A 75 -10.98 2.51 -55.28
CA ALA A 75 -10.33 1.37 -54.65
C ALA A 75 -8.88 1.16 -55.16
N ALA A 76 -8.64 1.35 -56.46
CA ALA A 76 -7.30 1.29 -57.04
C ALA A 76 -6.40 2.41 -56.52
N ALA A 77 -6.91 3.64 -56.39
CA ALA A 77 -6.17 4.79 -55.83
C ALA A 77 -5.85 4.54 -54.35
N LEU A 78 -6.76 3.94 -53.57
CA LEU A 78 -6.57 3.62 -52.18
C LEU A 78 -5.53 2.51 -51.99
N VAL A 79 -5.58 1.46 -52.83
CA VAL A 79 -4.59 0.37 -52.85
C VAL A 79 -3.21 0.90 -53.27
N LEU A 80 -3.13 1.72 -54.34
CA LEU A 80 -1.88 2.37 -54.75
C LEU A 80 -1.33 3.32 -53.68
N GLY A 81 -2.20 4.07 -53.00
CA GLY A 81 -1.80 4.91 -51.85
C GLY A 81 -1.27 4.09 -50.68
N LEU A 82 -1.90 2.95 -50.38
CA LEU A 82 -1.42 2.03 -49.32
C LEU A 82 -0.12 1.30 -49.72
N LEU A 83 0.02 0.93 -50.99
CA LEU A 83 1.24 0.30 -51.50
C LEU A 83 2.41 1.27 -51.67
N SER A 84 2.14 2.55 -51.88
CA SER A 84 3.16 3.61 -51.93
C SER A 84 3.54 4.13 -50.53
N TRP A 85 2.77 3.77 -49.52
CA TRP A 85 3.11 4.12 -48.13
C TRP A 85 4.17 3.16 -47.61
N THR A 86 5.41 3.36 -48.02
CA THR A 86 6.56 2.76 -47.33
C THR A 86 6.79 3.59 -46.07
N PRO A 87 6.60 3.03 -44.88
CA PRO A 87 7.01 3.74 -43.67
C PRO A 87 8.50 4.08 -43.80
N ASP A 88 8.85 5.32 -43.49
CA ASP A 88 10.26 5.72 -43.47
C ASP A 88 11.09 4.68 -42.68
N PRO A 89 12.23 4.24 -43.25
CA PRO A 89 13.07 3.28 -42.53
C PRO A 89 13.45 3.89 -41.18
N PRO A 90 13.39 3.11 -40.08
CA PRO A 90 13.73 3.61 -38.76
C PRO A 90 15.13 4.23 -38.81
N ALA A 91 15.28 5.43 -38.27
CA ALA A 91 16.55 6.12 -38.21
C ALA A 91 17.60 5.21 -37.53
N PRO A 92 18.82 5.10 -38.08
CA PRO A 92 19.84 4.23 -37.50
C PRO A 92 20.21 4.66 -36.09
N ALA A 93 20.45 3.67 -35.21
CA ALA A 93 20.93 3.95 -33.85
C ALA A 93 22.24 4.73 -33.90
N ARG A 94 22.33 5.77 -33.07
CA ARG A 94 23.48 6.69 -33.03
C ARG A 94 23.96 6.95 -31.61
N PRO A 95 25.18 7.46 -31.40
CA PRO A 95 25.59 7.97 -30.11
C PRO A 95 24.65 9.06 -29.60
N LEU A 96 24.56 9.22 -28.29
CA LEU A 96 23.79 10.31 -27.69
C LEU A 96 24.42 11.67 -28.01
N THR A 97 23.59 12.66 -28.24
CA THR A 97 24.01 14.06 -28.15
C THR A 97 24.27 14.42 -26.68
N VAL A 98 24.98 15.50 -26.43
CA VAL A 98 25.23 16.00 -25.07
C VAL A 98 23.93 16.22 -24.31
N ALA A 99 22.93 16.85 -24.93
CA ALA A 99 21.64 17.10 -24.30
C ALA A 99 20.85 15.82 -23.97
N GLU A 100 20.94 14.78 -24.80
CA GLU A 100 20.31 13.47 -24.52
C GLU A 100 21.02 12.75 -23.38
N ALA A 101 22.35 12.82 -23.34
CA ALA A 101 23.16 12.24 -22.27
C ALA A 101 22.88 12.93 -20.92
N GLU A 102 22.78 14.26 -20.90
CA GLU A 102 22.40 15.05 -19.72
C GLU A 102 20.99 14.73 -19.24
N ARG A 103 20.02 14.61 -20.15
CA ARG A 103 18.64 14.21 -19.82
C ARG A 103 18.59 12.81 -19.19
N LEU A 104 19.34 11.86 -19.75
CA LEU A 104 19.41 10.52 -19.20
C LEU A 104 20.04 10.53 -17.80
N ALA A 105 21.12 11.26 -17.60
CA ALA A 105 21.79 11.42 -16.30
C ALA A 105 20.87 12.09 -15.26
N ALA A 106 20.04 13.06 -15.66
CA ALA A 106 19.12 13.79 -14.79
C ALA A 106 17.78 13.07 -14.54
N MET A 107 17.49 11.98 -15.25
CA MET A 107 16.18 11.29 -15.24
C MET A 107 15.73 10.92 -13.82
N ARG A 108 16.62 10.34 -13.00
CA ARG A 108 16.28 9.90 -11.64
C ARG A 108 15.99 11.08 -10.71
N VAL A 109 16.72 12.20 -10.87
CA VAL A 109 16.44 13.44 -10.12
C VAL A 109 15.11 14.04 -10.54
N THR A 110 14.79 14.00 -11.84
CA THR A 110 13.48 14.46 -12.35
C THR A 110 12.34 13.65 -11.78
N ASN A 111 12.48 12.30 -11.71
CA ASN A 111 11.49 11.44 -11.06
C ASN A 111 11.30 11.80 -9.58
N LEU A 112 12.39 12.06 -8.84
CA LEU A 112 12.31 12.47 -7.43
C LEU A 112 11.61 13.84 -7.28
N ARG A 113 11.85 14.79 -8.18
CA ARG A 113 11.17 16.10 -8.20
C ARG A 113 9.67 15.97 -8.47
N ASP A 114 9.27 15.03 -9.32
CA ASP A 114 7.86 14.72 -9.56
C ASP A 114 7.18 14.07 -8.34
N LEU A 115 7.94 13.61 -7.38
CA LEU A 115 7.56 12.99 -6.11
C LEU A 115 6.82 11.67 -6.27
N ARG A 116 5.88 11.55 -7.21
CA ARG A 116 4.95 10.43 -7.35
C ARG A 116 4.66 10.11 -8.81
N ALA A 117 4.31 8.83 -9.05
CA ALA A 117 3.79 8.38 -10.34
C ALA A 117 2.85 7.19 -10.17
N GLY A 118 1.92 7.03 -11.10
CA GLY A 118 1.27 5.76 -11.36
C GLY A 118 2.28 4.77 -11.93
N VAL A 119 2.17 3.50 -11.57
CA VAL A 119 3.12 2.45 -11.95
C VAL A 119 2.36 1.24 -12.49
N ARG A 120 2.76 0.77 -13.65
CA ARG A 120 2.35 -0.54 -14.16
C ARG A 120 3.59 -1.32 -14.56
N VAL A 121 3.74 -2.53 -14.03
CA VAL A 121 4.88 -3.39 -14.29
C VAL A 121 4.42 -4.73 -14.84
N THR A 122 5.15 -5.21 -15.84
CA THR A 122 5.06 -6.59 -16.31
C THR A 122 6.43 -7.21 -16.17
N ALA A 123 6.54 -8.30 -15.39
CA ALA A 123 7.78 -8.98 -15.07
C ALA A 123 7.69 -10.47 -15.41
N GLY A 124 8.63 -10.98 -16.20
CA GLY A 124 8.65 -12.36 -16.66
C GLY A 124 7.74 -12.63 -17.87
N GLU A 125 7.68 -13.87 -18.29
CA GLU A 125 6.94 -14.34 -19.48
C GLU A 125 6.08 -15.56 -19.15
N GLY A 126 5.05 -15.80 -19.98
CA GLY A 126 4.20 -16.99 -19.92
C GLY A 126 3.60 -17.22 -18.52
N ALA A 127 3.73 -18.45 -18.02
CA ALA A 127 3.22 -18.83 -16.70
C ALA A 127 3.95 -18.14 -15.53
N ALA A 128 5.16 -17.62 -15.76
CA ALA A 128 5.92 -16.89 -14.76
C ALA A 128 5.65 -15.37 -14.78
N ARG A 129 4.75 -14.88 -15.65
CA ARG A 129 4.43 -13.46 -15.76
C ARG A 129 3.72 -12.95 -14.50
N THR A 130 4.31 -11.94 -13.89
CA THR A 130 3.74 -11.20 -12.76
C THR A 130 3.44 -9.78 -13.23
N GLU A 131 2.30 -9.26 -12.86
CA GLU A 131 1.85 -7.92 -13.19
C GLU A 131 1.60 -7.14 -11.89
N LEU A 132 2.03 -5.88 -11.87
CA LEU A 132 1.83 -5.00 -10.73
C LEU A 132 1.23 -3.68 -11.23
N VAL A 133 0.22 -3.18 -10.54
CA VAL A 133 -0.45 -1.92 -10.86
C VAL A 133 -0.64 -1.11 -9.58
N GLY A 134 -0.37 0.18 -9.61
CA GLY A 134 -0.58 1.07 -8.48
C GLY A 134 0.28 2.32 -8.55
N TRP A 135 0.91 2.71 -7.46
CA TRP A 135 1.62 3.98 -7.35
C TRP A 135 2.90 3.87 -6.56
N VAL A 136 3.82 4.80 -6.87
CA VAL A 136 5.04 5.07 -6.12
C VAL A 136 5.02 6.50 -5.58
N ASP A 137 5.50 6.68 -4.36
CA ASP A 137 5.84 7.96 -3.76
C ASP A 137 7.32 7.93 -3.37
N TRP A 138 8.17 8.46 -4.22
CA TRP A 138 9.62 8.47 -4.03
C TRP A 138 10.06 9.37 -2.87
N SER A 139 9.29 10.43 -2.56
CA SER A 139 9.61 11.32 -1.45
C SER A 139 9.55 10.64 -0.08
N ARG A 140 8.82 9.53 0.00
CA ARG A 140 8.65 8.72 1.22
C ARG A 140 9.15 7.29 1.06
N ALA A 141 9.75 6.96 -0.07
CA ALA A 141 10.12 5.59 -0.46
C ALA A 141 8.97 4.60 -0.26
N LEU A 142 7.73 5.01 -0.64
CA LEU A 142 6.51 4.24 -0.42
C LEU A 142 5.96 3.74 -1.75
N LEU A 143 5.68 2.44 -1.82
CA LEU A 143 4.98 1.77 -2.91
C LEU A 143 3.61 1.28 -2.42
N TYR A 144 2.59 1.39 -3.27
CA TYR A 144 1.29 0.77 -3.05
C TYR A 144 0.78 0.16 -4.33
N LEU A 145 0.76 -1.16 -4.38
CA LEU A 145 0.55 -1.94 -5.61
C LEU A 145 -0.46 -3.06 -5.38
N ASP A 146 -1.21 -3.40 -6.42
CA ASP A 146 -1.91 -4.67 -6.57
C ASP A 146 -1.06 -5.60 -7.42
N VAL A 147 -0.84 -6.82 -6.96
CA VAL A 147 0.00 -7.85 -7.58
C VAL A 147 -0.87 -8.96 -8.13
N GLY A 148 -0.73 -9.22 -9.43
CA GLY A 148 -1.48 -10.24 -10.14
C GLY A 148 -0.64 -10.95 -11.20
N GLY A 149 -1.33 -11.57 -12.15
CA GLY A 149 -0.72 -12.38 -13.20
C GLY A 149 -0.58 -13.86 -12.81
N PRO A 150 -0.31 -14.73 -13.79
CA PRO A 150 -0.20 -16.18 -13.54
C PRO A 150 0.99 -16.55 -12.65
N GLY A 151 2.07 -15.73 -12.66
CA GLY A 151 3.27 -15.94 -11.87
C GLY A 151 3.23 -15.29 -10.47
N ALA A 152 2.14 -14.64 -10.08
CA ALA A 152 2.04 -13.96 -8.79
C ALA A 152 2.08 -14.94 -7.59
N GLY A 153 1.51 -16.14 -7.73
CA GLY A 153 1.53 -17.15 -6.68
C GLY A 153 1.00 -16.61 -5.35
N THR A 154 1.79 -16.78 -4.31
CA THR A 154 1.50 -16.30 -2.95
C THR A 154 1.59 -14.77 -2.78
N ASP A 155 2.12 -14.06 -3.78
CA ASP A 155 2.27 -12.60 -3.76
C ASP A 155 1.00 -11.88 -4.22
N ARG A 156 0.01 -12.64 -4.74
CA ARG A 156 -1.25 -12.06 -5.24
C ARG A 156 -1.99 -11.29 -4.16
N GLY A 157 -2.41 -10.08 -4.50
CA GLY A 157 -3.14 -9.16 -3.62
C GLY A 157 -2.42 -7.83 -3.44
N LEU A 158 -2.81 -7.08 -2.42
CA LEU A 158 -2.28 -5.75 -2.17
C LEU A 158 -0.95 -5.80 -1.44
N VAL A 159 -0.04 -4.92 -1.84
CA VAL A 159 1.30 -4.81 -1.28
C VAL A 159 1.61 -3.34 -0.98
N GLN A 160 2.11 -3.05 0.21
CA GLN A 160 2.78 -1.78 0.50
C GLN A 160 4.22 -2.02 0.96
N SER A 161 5.15 -1.24 0.44
CA SER A 161 6.55 -1.26 0.86
C SER A 161 6.99 0.14 1.26
N ALA A 162 7.65 0.26 2.41
CA ALA A 162 8.25 1.51 2.88
C ALA A 162 9.68 1.23 3.33
N GLY A 163 10.65 1.62 2.51
CA GLY A 163 12.05 1.24 2.72
C GLY A 163 12.19 -0.29 2.79
N PRO A 164 12.82 -0.83 3.85
CA PRO A 164 13.04 -2.28 3.98
C PRO A 164 11.80 -3.06 4.44
N VAL A 165 10.72 -2.37 4.81
CA VAL A 165 9.53 -3.00 5.36
C VAL A 165 8.52 -3.28 4.26
N LEU A 166 8.18 -4.55 4.09
CA LEU A 166 7.12 -5.02 3.19
C LEU A 166 5.93 -5.52 4.01
N VAL A 167 4.75 -5.02 3.71
CA VAL A 167 3.49 -5.57 4.20
C VAL A 167 2.62 -6.00 3.04
N VAL A 168 2.02 -7.15 3.17
CA VAL A 168 1.17 -7.77 2.16
C VAL A 168 -0.22 -8.02 2.73
N ARG A 169 -1.22 -7.89 1.88
CA ARG A 169 -2.60 -8.33 2.14
C ARG A 169 -2.95 -9.37 1.08
N PRO A 170 -2.65 -10.64 1.35
CA PRO A 170 -2.86 -11.70 0.38
C PRO A 170 -4.33 -11.83 0.01
N ASP A 171 -4.61 -11.99 -1.26
CA ASP A 171 -5.93 -12.34 -1.77
C ASP A 171 -5.79 -13.39 -2.88
N PRO A 172 -5.74 -14.69 -2.52
CA PRO A 172 -5.62 -15.77 -3.50
C PRO A 172 -6.84 -15.88 -4.41
N THR A 173 -7.98 -15.28 -4.01
CA THR A 173 -9.23 -15.29 -4.77
C THR A 173 -9.38 -14.08 -5.69
N ALA A 174 -8.47 -13.11 -5.61
CA ALA A 174 -8.48 -11.94 -6.47
C ALA A 174 -8.41 -12.33 -7.96
N VAL A 175 -8.99 -11.49 -8.80
CA VAL A 175 -8.90 -11.63 -10.25
C VAL A 175 -7.43 -11.65 -10.66
N PRO A 176 -7.01 -12.53 -11.60
CA PRO A 176 -5.60 -12.61 -12.01
C PRO A 176 -5.02 -11.29 -12.55
N THR A 177 -5.85 -10.46 -13.19
CA THR A 177 -5.42 -9.17 -13.73
C THR A 177 -5.47 -8.11 -12.64
N PRO A 178 -4.33 -7.52 -12.24
CA PRO A 178 -4.31 -6.51 -11.20
C PRO A 178 -4.94 -5.19 -11.68
N ALA A 179 -5.54 -4.49 -10.75
CA ALA A 179 -6.14 -3.17 -10.95
C ALA A 179 -5.51 -2.13 -10.03
N ALA A 180 -5.79 -0.84 -10.27
CA ALA A 180 -5.35 0.20 -9.34
C ALA A 180 -5.93 -0.07 -7.94
N PRO A 181 -5.09 -0.11 -6.89
CA PRO A 181 -5.56 -0.33 -5.53
C PRO A 181 -6.53 0.75 -5.05
N PRO A 182 -7.39 0.49 -4.06
CA PRO A 182 -8.22 1.54 -3.47
C PRO A 182 -7.33 2.62 -2.82
N LEU A 183 -7.64 3.91 -3.05
CA LEU A 183 -6.83 5.04 -2.53
C LEU A 183 -6.71 5.03 -1.01
N VAL A 184 -7.75 4.58 -0.32
CA VAL A 184 -7.72 4.30 1.11
C VAL A 184 -7.49 2.80 1.30
N PRO A 185 -6.31 2.38 1.78
CA PRO A 185 -6.02 0.97 1.98
C PRO A 185 -7.04 0.32 2.93
N PRO A 186 -7.45 -0.93 2.69
CA PRO A 186 -8.20 -1.71 3.67
C PRO A 186 -7.43 -1.79 5.00
N THR A 187 -8.14 -1.84 6.12
CA THR A 187 -7.50 -1.85 7.46
C THR A 187 -7.17 -3.26 7.95
N ASP A 188 -7.74 -4.29 7.33
CA ASP A 188 -7.68 -5.69 7.77
C ASP A 188 -6.64 -6.53 7.01
N ARG A 189 -6.25 -7.65 7.58
CA ARG A 189 -5.45 -8.74 7.00
C ARG A 189 -4.06 -8.38 6.49
N TRP A 190 -3.52 -7.22 6.82
CA TRP A 190 -2.14 -6.88 6.52
C TRP A 190 -1.18 -7.69 7.37
N ARG A 191 -0.12 -8.22 6.73
CA ARG A 191 0.92 -9.04 7.34
C ARG A 191 2.29 -8.52 6.95
N LEU A 192 3.19 -8.47 7.92
CA LEU A 192 4.61 -8.24 7.66
C LEU A 192 5.17 -9.43 6.87
N ARG A 193 6.00 -9.14 5.90
CA ARG A 193 6.70 -10.15 5.11
C ARG A 193 8.15 -9.75 4.94
N HIS A 194 9.04 -10.70 5.10
CA HIS A 194 10.45 -10.48 4.80
C HIS A 194 10.66 -10.35 3.30
N LEU A 195 11.28 -9.25 2.89
CA LEU A 195 11.67 -9.04 1.50
C LEU A 195 13.01 -9.73 1.25
N THR A 196 12.95 -11.00 0.86
CA THR A 196 14.17 -11.77 0.57
C THR A 196 14.87 -11.19 -0.67
N PRO A 197 16.11 -10.69 -0.54
CA PRO A 197 16.86 -10.17 -1.68
C PRO A 197 16.98 -11.22 -2.80
N GLY A 198 16.90 -10.77 -4.05
CA GLY A 198 16.97 -11.64 -5.22
C GLY A 198 15.65 -12.34 -5.60
N THR A 199 14.59 -12.24 -4.78
CA THR A 199 13.25 -12.66 -5.22
C THR A 199 12.72 -11.71 -6.28
N ARG A 200 11.83 -12.22 -7.15
CA ARG A 200 11.25 -11.43 -8.24
C ARG A 200 10.58 -10.16 -7.72
N LEU A 201 9.73 -10.28 -6.70
CA LEU A 201 9.05 -9.13 -6.12
C LEU A 201 10.05 -8.12 -5.55
N ALA A 202 11.05 -8.57 -4.78
CA ALA A 202 12.06 -7.68 -4.23
C ALA A 202 12.80 -6.90 -5.32
N SER A 203 13.29 -7.60 -6.36
CA SER A 203 14.03 -6.96 -7.45
C SER A 203 13.19 -5.94 -8.21
N VAL A 204 11.88 -6.18 -8.37
CA VAL A 204 10.96 -5.23 -9.00
C VAL A 204 10.71 -4.02 -8.11
N LEU A 205 10.45 -4.21 -6.82
CA LEU A 205 10.24 -3.10 -5.88
C LEU A 205 11.48 -2.23 -5.74
N ASP A 206 12.66 -2.84 -5.61
CA ASP A 206 13.95 -2.14 -5.55
C ASP A 206 14.21 -1.33 -6.81
N LEU A 207 13.92 -1.90 -7.99
CA LEU A 207 14.02 -1.17 -9.26
C LEU A 207 13.12 0.06 -9.28
N ILE A 208 11.83 -0.08 -8.94
CA ILE A 208 10.88 1.05 -8.99
C ILE A 208 11.33 2.17 -8.04
N LEU A 209 11.74 1.83 -6.82
CA LEU A 209 12.28 2.81 -5.88
C LEU A 209 13.57 3.43 -6.38
N GLY A 210 14.45 2.62 -6.99
CA GLY A 210 15.71 3.06 -7.58
C GLY A 210 15.57 3.93 -8.83
N LEU A 211 14.36 4.09 -9.41
CA LEU A 211 14.13 5.03 -10.50
C LEU A 211 14.18 6.50 -10.06
N ALA A 212 14.37 6.79 -8.78
CA ALA A 212 14.57 8.14 -8.28
C ALA A 212 15.85 8.24 -7.45
N ALA A 213 16.52 9.38 -7.53
CA ALA A 213 17.73 9.69 -6.76
C ALA A 213 17.82 11.19 -6.44
N ASP A 214 18.53 11.52 -5.38
CA ASP A 214 18.80 12.90 -4.96
C ASP A 214 19.90 13.58 -5.79
N ARG A 215 20.67 12.81 -6.55
CA ARG A 215 21.78 13.27 -7.38
C ARG A 215 21.67 12.71 -8.79
N PRO A 216 22.13 13.47 -9.81
CA PRO A 216 22.22 12.97 -11.17
C PRO A 216 23.17 11.77 -11.25
N ASP A 217 22.86 10.85 -12.15
CA ASP A 217 23.80 9.79 -12.50
C ASP A 217 25.00 10.36 -13.28
N PRO A 218 26.12 9.67 -13.33
CA PRO A 218 27.23 10.05 -14.20
C PRO A 218 26.77 10.15 -15.67
N ILE A 219 27.21 11.19 -16.38
CA ILE A 219 26.93 11.33 -17.80
C ILE A 219 27.58 10.14 -18.54
N PRO A 220 26.79 9.36 -19.31
CA PRO A 220 27.34 8.21 -20.02
C PRO A 220 28.38 8.64 -21.05
N THR A 221 29.48 7.89 -21.14
CA THR A 221 30.54 8.13 -22.13
C THR A 221 30.09 7.66 -23.52
N ALA A 222 30.79 8.14 -24.55
CA ALA A 222 30.54 7.73 -25.93
C ALA A 222 30.73 6.20 -26.07
N GLY A 223 29.66 5.48 -26.33
CA GLY A 223 29.66 4.00 -26.42
C GLY A 223 28.83 3.31 -25.34
N ASP A 224 28.68 3.92 -24.16
CA ASP A 224 27.91 3.34 -23.04
C ASP A 224 26.39 3.49 -23.24
N ALA A 225 25.99 4.46 -24.06
CA ALA A 225 24.57 4.72 -24.36
C ALA A 225 24.36 5.13 -25.82
N ARG A 226 23.18 4.83 -26.36
CA ARG A 226 22.78 5.10 -27.74
C ARG A 226 21.34 5.63 -27.80
N TRP A 227 21.10 6.55 -28.72
CA TRP A 227 19.76 6.88 -29.17
C TRP A 227 19.30 5.80 -30.15
N ILE A 228 18.10 5.27 -29.95
CA ILE A 228 17.55 4.16 -30.76
C ILE A 228 16.47 4.63 -31.70
N ALA A 229 15.51 5.43 -31.19
CA ALA A 229 14.36 5.87 -31.94
C ALA A 229 13.73 7.07 -31.26
N GLN A 230 12.76 7.67 -31.95
CA GLN A 230 11.80 8.61 -31.39
C GLN A 230 10.39 8.05 -31.61
N GLU A 231 9.58 8.02 -30.58
CA GLU A 231 8.20 7.56 -30.63
C GLU A 231 7.24 8.73 -30.38
N ALA A 232 6.25 8.90 -31.25
CA ALA A 232 5.19 9.87 -31.07
C ALA A 232 4.17 9.34 -30.05
N VAL A 233 3.78 10.18 -29.09
CA VAL A 233 2.73 9.92 -28.10
C VAL A 233 1.69 11.05 -28.14
N ALA A 234 0.55 10.87 -27.48
CA ALA A 234 -0.54 11.85 -27.51
C ALA A 234 -0.07 13.27 -27.11
N ASP A 235 0.85 13.37 -26.16
CA ASP A 235 1.31 14.63 -25.58
C ASP A 235 2.71 15.08 -26.10
N GLY A 236 3.19 14.50 -27.20
CA GLY A 236 4.49 14.89 -27.76
C GLY A 236 5.31 13.73 -28.33
N THR A 237 6.61 13.79 -28.16
CA THR A 237 7.54 12.76 -28.61
C THR A 237 8.40 12.27 -27.45
N LEU A 238 8.71 10.97 -27.46
CA LEU A 238 9.63 10.34 -26.51
C LEU A 238 10.88 9.87 -27.24
N ASP A 239 12.04 10.21 -26.72
CA ASP A 239 13.31 9.65 -27.18
C ASP A 239 13.52 8.28 -26.52
N VAL A 240 13.82 7.28 -27.34
CA VAL A 240 14.15 5.93 -26.88
C VAL A 240 15.67 5.83 -26.79
N LEU A 241 16.18 5.80 -25.57
CA LEU A 241 17.61 5.71 -25.27
C LEU A 241 17.94 4.32 -24.74
N GLN A 242 19.06 3.77 -25.15
CA GLN A 242 19.58 2.51 -24.59
C GLN A 242 20.85 2.79 -23.81
N ALA A 243 20.89 2.33 -22.57
CA ALA A 243 22.07 2.42 -21.70
C ALA A 243 22.12 1.24 -20.73
N SER A 244 23.21 1.08 -20.02
CA SER A 244 23.28 0.15 -18.89
C SER A 244 22.30 0.58 -17.80
N LEU A 245 21.64 -0.39 -17.17
CA LEU A 245 20.78 -0.09 -16.02
C LEU A 245 21.69 0.44 -14.90
N ALA A 246 21.45 1.68 -14.48
CA ALA A 246 22.15 2.25 -13.33
C ALA A 246 21.90 1.33 -12.11
N ALA A 247 22.98 0.87 -11.48
CA ALA A 247 22.87 0.09 -10.27
C ALA A 247 22.07 0.90 -9.25
N ALA A 248 20.92 0.41 -8.85
CA ALA A 248 20.15 1.00 -7.78
C ALA A 248 20.96 0.85 -6.50
N THR A 249 21.81 1.82 -6.21
CA THR A 249 22.39 1.94 -4.88
C THR A 249 21.21 2.34 -3.99
N PRO A 250 20.78 1.52 -3.04
CA PRO A 250 19.69 1.91 -2.14
C PRO A 250 20.17 3.14 -1.38
N THR A 251 19.70 4.30 -1.79
CA THR A 251 19.89 5.53 -1.03
C THR A 251 19.05 5.35 0.21
N ALA A 252 19.70 4.93 1.32
CA ALA A 252 19.09 5.05 2.62
C ALA A 252 18.70 6.51 2.76
N VAL A 253 17.40 6.80 2.68
CA VAL A 253 16.86 8.10 3.03
C VAL A 253 17.24 8.31 4.47
N SER A 254 18.36 9.03 4.67
CA SER A 254 18.82 9.47 5.96
C SER A 254 17.76 10.40 6.52
N THR A 255 16.83 9.83 7.27
CA THR A 255 16.04 10.60 8.21
C THR A 255 17.03 11.07 9.27
N THR A 256 17.68 12.18 8.99
CA THR A 256 18.61 12.86 9.91
C THR A 256 17.80 13.41 11.09
N ALA A 257 17.47 12.51 12.02
CA ALA A 257 17.37 12.90 13.40
C ALA A 257 18.81 13.06 13.89
N ARG A 258 19.23 14.29 13.97
CA ARG A 258 20.53 14.72 14.47
C ARG A 258 20.73 14.21 15.89
N ALA A 259 21.38 13.05 16.03
CA ALA A 259 21.91 12.59 17.31
C ALA A 259 23.44 12.69 17.20
N SER A 260 23.97 13.76 17.78
CA SER A 260 25.38 13.88 18.08
C SER A 260 25.75 12.80 19.09
N THR A 261 26.56 11.83 18.69
CA THR A 261 27.34 11.03 19.63
C THR A 261 28.65 10.67 18.96
N THR A 262 29.68 11.29 19.47
CA THR A 262 31.11 11.03 19.23
C THR A 262 31.43 9.62 19.73
N ALA A 263 31.83 8.73 18.83
CA ALA A 263 32.63 7.55 19.19
C ALA A 263 33.56 7.23 18.04
N ALA A 264 34.83 7.51 18.26
CA ALA A 264 35.94 7.09 17.42
C ALA A 264 36.07 5.56 17.49
N ALA A 265 35.98 4.91 16.35
CA ALA A 265 36.50 3.56 16.19
C ALA A 265 37.26 3.48 14.87
N SER A 266 38.55 3.44 15.01
CA SER A 266 39.51 3.16 13.95
C SER A 266 39.31 1.76 13.43
N THR A 267 38.96 1.61 12.15
CA THR A 267 39.02 0.32 11.48
C THR A 267 39.90 0.46 10.25
N THR A 268 41.02 -0.18 10.33
CA THR A 268 42.06 -0.34 9.30
C THR A 268 41.43 -1.07 8.09
N ALA A 269 41.32 -0.38 6.96
CA ALA A 269 40.95 -0.99 5.70
C ALA A 269 42.14 -1.73 5.13
N ALA A 270 42.09 -3.05 5.14
CA ALA A 270 42.99 -3.89 4.36
C ALA A 270 42.57 -3.83 2.88
N ALA A 271 43.39 -3.22 2.07
CA ALA A 271 43.31 -3.26 0.61
C ALA A 271 43.65 -4.68 0.13
N SER A 272 42.62 -5.46 -0.25
CA SER A 272 42.83 -6.68 -1.02
C SER A 272 42.81 -6.35 -2.51
N THR A 273 43.98 -6.29 -3.10
CA THR A 273 44.22 -6.39 -4.54
C THR A 273 43.83 -7.78 -5.02
N GLY A 274 42.60 -7.93 -5.50
CA GLY A 274 42.10 -9.12 -6.18
C GLY A 274 41.94 -8.83 -7.66
N ALA A 275 42.78 -9.51 -8.47
CA ALA A 275 42.77 -9.45 -9.93
C ALA A 275 41.43 -9.85 -10.55
N GLY A 276 41.04 -9.07 -11.52
CA GLY A 276 40.12 -9.29 -12.63
C GLY A 276 39.27 -10.55 -12.70
N THR A 277 38.06 -10.46 -12.18
CA THR A 277 36.93 -11.19 -12.76
C THR A 277 36.13 -10.17 -13.58
N ALA A 278 36.03 -10.43 -14.90
CA ALA A 278 35.27 -9.59 -15.82
C ALA A 278 33.89 -9.31 -15.23
N ALA A 279 33.64 -8.04 -14.96
CA ALA A 279 32.34 -7.59 -14.48
C ALA A 279 31.29 -8.05 -15.50
N ALA A 280 30.41 -8.98 -15.11
CA ALA A 280 29.22 -9.30 -15.87
C ALA A 280 28.50 -7.97 -16.09
N GLY A 281 28.49 -7.48 -17.36
CA GLY A 281 28.02 -6.14 -17.69
C GLY A 281 26.61 -5.93 -17.16
N SER A 282 26.36 -4.78 -16.57
CA SER A 282 25.02 -4.39 -16.15
C SER A 282 24.03 -4.60 -17.31
N PRO A 283 22.83 -5.11 -17.04
CA PRO A 283 21.88 -5.41 -18.10
C PRO A 283 21.52 -4.14 -18.88
N ALA A 284 21.48 -4.25 -20.20
CA ALA A 284 21.06 -3.15 -21.06
C ALA A 284 19.58 -2.83 -20.80
N ALA A 285 19.28 -1.55 -20.69
CA ALA A 285 17.93 -1.04 -20.52
C ALA A 285 17.58 -0.04 -21.61
N ARG A 286 16.31 0.01 -22.00
CA ARG A 286 15.75 1.03 -22.88
C ARG A 286 14.85 1.95 -22.07
N TYR A 287 15.07 3.26 -22.24
CA TYR A 287 14.41 4.34 -21.54
C TYR A 287 13.64 5.21 -22.54
N TRP A 288 12.36 5.44 -22.29
CA TRP A 288 11.53 6.38 -23.05
C TRP A 288 11.44 7.67 -22.25
N LEU A 289 12.16 8.68 -22.68
CA LEU A 289 12.25 9.98 -22.01
C LEU A 289 11.57 11.06 -22.83
N ASP A 290 10.83 11.95 -22.18
CA ASP A 290 10.37 13.18 -22.80
C ASP A 290 11.49 14.24 -22.85
N ARG A 291 11.18 15.39 -23.45
CA ARG A 291 12.12 16.52 -23.54
C ARG A 291 12.56 17.07 -22.19
N ASP A 292 11.75 16.88 -21.13
CA ASP A 292 12.01 17.35 -19.78
C ASP A 292 12.81 16.31 -18.97
N GLY A 293 13.16 15.17 -19.57
CA GLY A 293 13.90 14.07 -18.92
C GLY A 293 13.04 13.21 -18.00
N ARG A 294 11.69 13.26 -18.13
CA ARG A 294 10.80 12.37 -17.39
C ARG A 294 10.76 11.00 -18.04
N LEU A 295 10.86 9.97 -17.22
CA LEU A 295 10.73 8.59 -17.66
C LEU A 295 9.25 8.20 -17.78
N HIS A 296 8.84 7.74 -18.96
CA HIS A 296 7.51 7.20 -19.23
C HIS A 296 7.49 5.67 -19.28
N LYS A 297 8.57 5.07 -19.81
CA LYS A 297 8.67 3.62 -19.95
C LYS A 297 10.12 3.19 -19.78
N LEU A 298 10.30 2.04 -19.12
CA LEU A 298 11.58 1.34 -19.00
C LEU A 298 11.38 -0.11 -19.45
N VAL A 299 12.26 -0.60 -20.29
CA VAL A 299 12.31 -2.02 -20.68
C VAL A 299 13.71 -2.53 -20.42
N THR A 300 13.82 -3.61 -19.67
CA THR A 300 15.09 -4.26 -19.34
C THR A 300 14.90 -5.75 -19.10
N ARG A 301 15.98 -6.44 -18.81
CA ARG A 301 15.96 -7.84 -18.36
C ARG A 301 16.72 -7.93 -17.04
N LEU A 302 16.05 -8.37 -15.99
CA LEU A 302 16.70 -8.55 -14.69
C LEU A 302 17.07 -10.02 -14.46
N PRO A 303 18.23 -10.28 -13.83
CA PRO A 303 18.60 -11.62 -13.38
C PRO A 303 17.52 -12.22 -12.46
N GLY A 304 17.15 -13.48 -12.68
CA GLY A 304 16.13 -14.17 -11.86
C GLY A 304 14.68 -13.73 -12.09
N VAL A 305 14.45 -12.60 -12.78
CA VAL A 305 13.11 -12.07 -13.11
C VAL A 305 12.74 -12.32 -14.57
N GLY A 306 13.70 -12.14 -15.48
CA GLY A 306 13.49 -12.18 -16.93
C GLY A 306 13.21 -10.80 -17.50
N PRO A 307 12.49 -10.70 -18.64
CA PRO A 307 12.11 -9.42 -19.22
C PRO A 307 11.19 -8.64 -18.27
N LEU A 308 11.41 -7.34 -18.23
CA LEU A 308 10.68 -6.43 -17.36
C LEU A 308 10.31 -5.16 -18.15
N THR A 309 9.07 -4.77 -18.03
CA THR A 309 8.56 -3.49 -18.54
C THR A 309 7.95 -2.71 -17.40
N VAL A 310 8.38 -1.48 -17.20
CA VAL A 310 7.79 -0.51 -16.26
C VAL A 310 7.20 0.63 -17.08
N LEU A 311 5.92 0.94 -16.85
CA LEU A 311 5.23 2.11 -17.38
C LEU A 311 4.96 3.05 -16.22
N LEU A 312 5.25 4.32 -16.40
CA LEU A 312 4.98 5.37 -15.42
C LEU A 312 3.91 6.32 -15.95
N ASP A 313 2.82 6.42 -15.20
CA ASP A 313 1.77 7.40 -15.44
C ASP A 313 2.10 8.69 -14.69
N ARG A 314 2.19 9.80 -15.45
CA ARG A 314 2.55 11.11 -14.91
C ARG A 314 1.34 11.98 -14.56
N ILE A 315 0.12 11.50 -14.85
CA ILE A 315 -1.14 12.20 -14.59
C ILE A 315 -1.73 11.72 -13.26
N ASP A 316 -1.85 10.41 -13.08
CA ASP A 316 -2.41 9.79 -11.86
C ASP A 316 -1.36 9.68 -10.75
N ARG A 317 -1.31 10.70 -9.87
CA ARG A 317 -0.34 10.84 -8.79
C ARG A 317 -0.99 11.12 -7.43
N PRO A 318 -1.81 10.21 -6.90
CA PRO A 318 -2.49 10.42 -5.64
C PRO A 318 -1.52 10.51 -4.46
N THR A 319 -1.99 11.12 -3.38
CA THR A 319 -1.28 11.03 -2.10
C THR A 319 -1.52 9.66 -1.50
N LEU A 320 -0.45 8.88 -1.33
CA LEU A 320 -0.55 7.54 -0.77
C LEU A 320 -0.79 7.58 0.74
N HIS A 321 -1.59 6.65 1.21
CA HIS A 321 -1.84 6.43 2.62
C HIS A 321 -1.15 5.13 3.05
N PRO A 322 -0.05 5.20 3.84
CA PRO A 322 0.53 4.01 4.43
C PRO A 322 -0.49 3.33 5.33
N VAL A 323 -0.49 2.01 5.34
CA VAL A 323 -1.24 1.24 6.33
C VAL A 323 -0.70 1.46 7.72
N ASP A 324 -1.49 1.17 8.75
CA ASP A 324 -1.11 1.42 10.14
C ASP A 324 0.21 0.73 10.52
N ALA A 325 0.44 -0.49 10.02
CA ALA A 325 1.71 -1.20 10.21
C ALA A 325 2.94 -0.46 9.63
N LEU A 326 2.75 0.45 8.67
CA LEU A 326 3.79 1.34 8.13
C LEU A 326 3.73 2.76 8.73
N GLY A 327 3.02 2.93 9.83
CA GLY A 327 2.90 4.18 10.57
C GLY A 327 1.65 5.01 10.26
N GLY A 328 0.79 4.55 9.37
CA GLY A 328 -0.48 5.18 9.04
C GLY A 328 -0.34 6.52 8.32
N ARG A 329 -1.38 7.32 8.35
CA ARG A 329 -1.44 8.63 7.67
C ARG A 329 -0.27 9.53 8.05
N PRO A 330 0.38 10.20 7.10
CA PRO A 330 1.38 11.21 7.42
C PRO A 330 0.72 12.40 8.13
N GLY A 331 1.49 13.07 8.99
CA GLY A 331 1.06 14.26 9.69
C GLY A 331 2.19 15.28 9.81
N LEU A 332 1.88 16.43 10.34
CA LEU A 332 2.86 17.48 10.67
C LEU A 332 3.12 17.44 12.17
N PRO A 333 4.26 16.87 12.62
CA PRO A 333 4.61 16.83 14.02
C PRO A 333 4.74 18.25 14.61
N ARG A 334 4.11 18.48 15.76
CA ARG A 334 4.19 19.74 16.50
C ARG A 334 4.14 19.52 18.01
N ALA A 335 4.52 20.51 18.77
CA ALA A 335 4.29 20.53 20.21
C ALA A 335 2.78 20.43 20.53
N LEU A 336 2.46 19.88 21.69
CA LEU A 336 1.09 19.86 22.19
C LEU A 336 0.60 21.28 22.45
N THR A 337 -0.66 21.56 22.13
CA THR A 337 -1.36 22.74 22.63
C THR A 337 -1.62 22.58 24.13
N GLU A 338 -1.96 23.66 24.82
CA GLU A 338 -2.26 23.63 26.25
C GLU A 338 -3.41 22.62 26.57
N ALA A 339 -4.44 22.57 25.75
CA ALA A 339 -5.56 21.63 25.93
C ALA A 339 -5.12 20.16 25.74
N GLU A 340 -4.26 19.91 24.76
CA GLU A 340 -3.69 18.57 24.51
C GLU A 340 -2.74 18.17 25.65
N GLN A 341 -1.93 19.13 26.13
CA GLN A 341 -1.05 18.90 27.26
C GLN A 341 -1.85 18.56 28.53
N ARG A 342 -2.92 19.31 28.83
CA ARG A 342 -3.81 18.96 29.94
C ARG A 342 -4.40 17.55 29.82
N ARG A 343 -4.83 17.13 28.63
CA ARG A 343 -5.30 15.76 28.42
C ARG A 343 -4.19 14.73 28.64
N TRP A 344 -2.99 15.02 28.11
CA TRP A 344 -1.82 14.17 28.30
C TRP A 344 -1.47 14.01 29.78
N ASP A 345 -1.43 15.09 30.55
CA ASP A 345 -1.07 15.07 31.97
C ASP A 345 -2.15 14.38 32.83
N ALA A 346 -3.42 14.53 32.47
CA ALA A 346 -4.54 13.89 33.15
C ALA A 346 -4.70 12.40 32.79
N LEU A 347 -4.10 11.92 31.70
CA LEU A 347 -4.29 10.56 31.17
C LEU A 347 -4.07 9.47 32.24
N PRO A 348 -3.01 9.45 33.07
CA PRO A 348 -2.84 8.40 34.06
C PRO A 348 -3.96 8.33 35.10
N ALA A 349 -4.43 9.48 35.54
CA ALA A 349 -5.53 9.55 36.52
C ALA A 349 -6.83 9.07 35.90
N ARG A 350 -7.12 9.46 34.66
CA ARG A 350 -8.32 9.03 33.93
C ARG A 350 -8.35 7.54 33.68
N LEU A 351 -7.22 6.94 33.25
CA LEU A 351 -7.11 5.50 33.03
C LEU A 351 -7.30 4.70 34.33
N ARG A 352 -6.75 5.17 35.46
CA ARG A 352 -7.01 4.53 36.75
C ARG A 352 -8.47 4.64 37.16
N GLY A 353 -9.11 5.80 36.92
CA GLY A 353 -10.55 5.99 37.18
C GLY A 353 -11.43 5.13 36.29
N GLN A 354 -11.03 4.93 35.03
CA GLN A 354 -11.70 4.02 34.10
C GLN A 354 -11.60 2.54 34.53
N GLY A 355 -10.54 2.17 35.23
CA GLY A 355 -10.34 0.84 35.77
C GLY A 355 -9.74 -0.16 34.79
N GLY A 356 -10.31 -0.33 33.59
CA GLY A 356 -9.79 -1.29 32.63
C GLY A 356 -10.34 -1.18 31.21
N ALA A 357 -9.85 -2.06 30.34
CA ALA A 357 -10.26 -2.16 28.95
C ALA A 357 -10.16 -3.62 28.46
N THR A 358 -10.96 -3.96 27.45
CA THR A 358 -10.64 -5.05 26.53
C THR A 358 -9.61 -4.57 25.54
N LEU A 359 -8.78 -5.49 25.08
CA LEU A 359 -7.76 -5.18 24.09
C LEU A 359 -7.79 -6.15 22.91
N THR A 360 -7.41 -5.64 21.75
CA THR A 360 -7.01 -6.42 20.58
C THR A 360 -5.61 -6.02 20.16
N LEU A 361 -4.83 -6.99 19.68
CA LEU A 361 -3.44 -6.81 19.34
C LEU A 361 -3.18 -7.21 17.91
N ALA A 362 -2.47 -6.36 17.18
CA ALA A 362 -1.91 -6.62 15.86
C ALA A 362 -0.44 -6.19 15.88
N ALA A 363 0.46 -7.17 16.05
CA ALA A 363 1.88 -6.89 16.24
C ALA A 363 2.74 -7.56 15.17
N PRO A 364 3.08 -6.86 14.07
CA PRO A 364 4.13 -7.27 13.16
C PRO A 364 5.49 -7.06 13.84
N VAL A 365 6.17 -8.13 14.24
CA VAL A 365 7.46 -8.10 14.93
C VAL A 365 8.50 -8.96 14.21
N GLY A 366 9.79 -8.71 14.42
CA GLY A 366 10.84 -9.44 13.72
C GLY A 366 10.79 -9.18 12.20
N LEU A 367 11.05 -10.18 11.39
CA LEU A 367 11.05 -10.08 9.92
C LEU A 367 9.76 -10.61 9.28
N GLU A 368 9.10 -11.60 9.89
CA GLU A 368 7.92 -12.28 9.35
C GLU A 368 6.86 -12.60 10.41
N VAL A 369 7.13 -12.32 11.68
CA VAL A 369 6.25 -12.67 12.79
C VAL A 369 5.06 -11.72 12.84
N ASN A 370 3.85 -12.28 12.72
CA ASN A 370 2.62 -11.51 12.68
C ASN A 370 1.69 -11.97 13.80
N LEU A 371 1.84 -11.35 14.97
CA LEU A 371 1.07 -11.67 16.15
C LEU A 371 -0.32 -11.05 16.09
N ARG A 372 -1.32 -11.83 16.46
CA ARG A 372 -2.69 -11.38 16.71
C ARG A 372 -3.07 -11.79 18.12
N GLY A 373 -3.81 -10.91 18.83
CA GLY A 373 -4.15 -11.20 20.19
C GLY A 373 -5.42 -10.51 20.66
N ALA A 374 -5.99 -11.03 21.74
CA ALA A 374 -7.10 -10.42 22.46
C ALA A 374 -6.97 -10.66 23.96
N GLY A 375 -7.54 -9.79 24.78
CA GLY A 375 -7.45 -9.93 26.21
C GLY A 375 -8.06 -8.79 27.01
N TRP A 376 -7.54 -8.63 28.22
CA TRP A 376 -7.96 -7.61 29.17
C TRP A 376 -6.76 -6.86 29.74
N LEU A 377 -6.97 -5.60 30.04
CA LEU A 377 -6.02 -4.71 30.70
C LEU A 377 -6.71 -4.00 31.87
N GLY A 378 -6.14 -4.12 33.08
CA GLY A 378 -6.61 -3.46 34.29
C GLY A 378 -5.61 -2.39 34.72
N TRP A 379 -5.94 -1.12 34.50
CA TRP A 379 -5.06 -0.02 34.86
C TRP A 379 -4.96 0.24 36.36
N SER A 380 -6.07 0.07 37.08
CA SER A 380 -6.10 0.21 38.53
C SER A 380 -5.27 -0.86 39.23
N ALA A 381 -5.32 -2.10 38.72
CA ALA A 381 -4.55 -3.24 39.23
C ALA A 381 -3.16 -3.37 38.60
N ARG A 382 -2.84 -2.59 37.56
CA ARG A 382 -1.61 -2.67 36.76
C ARG A 382 -1.38 -4.08 36.19
N THR A 383 -2.44 -4.70 35.68
CA THR A 383 -2.43 -6.06 35.15
C THR A 383 -2.85 -6.08 33.70
N ALA A 384 -2.35 -7.05 32.94
CA ALA A 384 -2.88 -7.43 31.64
C ALA A 384 -2.87 -8.93 31.47
N TYR A 385 -3.85 -9.49 30.76
CA TYR A 385 -3.93 -10.90 30.43
C TYR A 385 -4.38 -11.04 28.99
N VAL A 386 -3.52 -11.61 28.15
CA VAL A 386 -3.65 -11.61 26.69
C VAL A 386 -3.36 -13.01 26.14
N ALA A 387 -4.20 -13.47 25.23
CA ALA A 387 -3.90 -14.62 24.37
C ALA A 387 -3.38 -14.10 23.04
N VAL A 388 -2.25 -14.62 22.58
CA VAL A 388 -1.56 -14.20 21.37
C VAL A 388 -1.33 -15.41 20.49
N ALA A 389 -1.68 -15.33 19.21
CA ALA A 389 -1.37 -16.31 18.18
C ALA A 389 -0.43 -15.70 17.14
N ASP A 390 0.49 -16.49 16.61
CA ASP A 390 1.28 -16.13 15.44
C ASP A 390 0.59 -16.69 14.19
N LEU A 391 0.35 -15.84 13.20
CA LEU A 391 -0.25 -16.25 11.92
C LEU A 391 0.61 -17.29 11.16
N GLY A 392 1.92 -17.30 11.42
CA GLY A 392 2.85 -18.29 10.86
C GLY A 392 2.82 -19.65 11.59
N VAL A 393 2.28 -19.71 12.82
CA VAL A 393 2.20 -20.91 13.65
C VAL A 393 0.82 -21.01 14.29
N PRO A 394 -0.23 -21.31 13.51
CA PRO A 394 -1.63 -21.18 13.92
C PRO A 394 -2.05 -22.18 15.03
N ASP A 395 -1.32 -23.29 15.20
CA ASP A 395 -1.68 -24.36 16.12
C ASP A 395 -1.31 -24.07 17.59
N ARG A 396 -0.66 -22.95 17.85
CA ARG A 396 -0.17 -22.57 19.18
C ARG A 396 -0.60 -21.16 19.55
N ARG A 397 -0.90 -20.97 20.83
CA ARG A 397 -1.14 -19.66 21.44
C ARG A 397 -0.19 -19.45 22.60
N THR A 398 0.30 -18.24 22.75
CA THR A 398 1.04 -17.80 23.92
C THR A 398 0.09 -17.01 24.81
N LEU A 399 -0.09 -17.42 26.05
CA LEU A 399 -0.75 -16.64 27.08
C LEU A 399 0.30 -15.73 27.75
N LEU A 400 0.01 -14.45 27.80
CA LEU A 400 0.85 -13.44 28.41
C LEU A 400 0.10 -12.80 29.57
N HIS A 401 0.69 -12.84 30.76
CA HIS A 401 0.17 -12.20 31.95
C HIS A 401 1.17 -11.18 32.50
N ARG A 402 0.73 -9.95 32.71
CA ARG A 402 1.51 -8.85 33.29
C ARG A 402 0.93 -8.50 34.66
N ASP A 403 1.76 -8.48 35.69
CA ASP A 403 1.41 -8.04 37.04
C ASP A 403 2.60 -7.34 37.72
N ALA A 404 2.52 -7.11 39.03
CA ALA A 404 3.59 -6.49 39.82
C ALA A 404 4.88 -7.31 39.85
N ALA A 405 4.82 -8.64 39.66
CA ALA A 405 5.99 -9.53 39.63
C ALA A 405 6.75 -9.46 38.30
N GLY A 406 6.09 -8.97 37.23
CA GLY A 406 6.65 -8.85 35.89
C GLY A 406 5.74 -9.39 34.80
N LEU A 407 6.34 -9.90 33.73
CA LEU A 407 5.67 -10.52 32.59
C LEU A 407 5.85 -12.03 32.64
N SER A 408 4.74 -12.75 32.64
CA SER A 408 4.69 -14.21 32.67
C SER A 408 4.13 -14.73 31.36
N ARG A 409 4.75 -15.76 30.78
CA ARG A 409 4.30 -16.41 29.54
C ARG A 409 4.17 -17.91 29.70
N THR A 410 3.19 -18.49 29.03
CA THR A 410 3.04 -19.93 28.82
C THR A 410 2.45 -20.21 27.46
N ASP A 411 2.88 -21.28 26.80
CA ASP A 411 2.31 -21.72 25.56
C ASP A 411 1.20 -22.74 25.82
N VAL A 412 0.13 -22.60 25.05
CA VAL A 412 -1.03 -23.51 25.10
C VAL A 412 -1.44 -23.88 23.67
N PRO A 413 -2.10 -25.04 23.48
CA PRO A 413 -2.70 -25.40 22.20
C PRO A 413 -3.71 -24.31 21.74
N ALA A 414 -3.92 -24.20 20.44
CA ALA A 414 -4.79 -23.17 19.87
C ALA A 414 -6.26 -23.27 20.31
N ASP A 415 -6.73 -24.48 20.63
CA ASP A 415 -8.07 -24.80 21.11
C ASP A 415 -8.26 -24.52 22.62
N ALA A 416 -7.19 -24.28 23.36
CA ALA A 416 -7.24 -23.96 24.78
C ALA A 416 -7.78 -22.54 24.99
N GLY A 417 -9.07 -22.41 25.28
CA GLY A 417 -9.73 -21.12 25.55
C GLY A 417 -10.80 -20.76 24.52
N GLY A 418 -11.63 -19.79 24.84
CA GLY A 418 -12.81 -19.43 24.07
C GLY A 418 -12.50 -19.11 22.62
N GLY A 419 -13.19 -19.77 21.73
CA GLY A 419 -13.05 -19.86 20.29
C GLY A 419 -12.53 -18.62 19.58
N GLY A 420 -11.88 -18.84 18.46
CA GLY A 420 -11.29 -17.82 17.60
C GLY A 420 -10.36 -18.47 16.60
N THR A 421 -10.06 -17.77 15.54
CA THR A 421 -9.06 -18.16 14.53
C THR A 421 -7.72 -17.50 14.85
N ALA A 422 -6.65 -17.91 14.17
CA ALA A 422 -5.37 -17.21 14.28
C ALA A 422 -5.49 -15.72 13.83
N GLU A 423 -6.34 -15.42 12.86
CA GLU A 423 -6.62 -14.04 12.41
C GLU A 423 -7.40 -13.22 13.44
N THR A 424 -8.31 -13.85 14.17
CA THR A 424 -9.15 -13.22 15.19
C THR A 424 -9.13 -14.10 16.45
N PRO A 425 -8.03 -14.06 17.21
CA PRO A 425 -7.89 -14.89 18.39
C PRO A 425 -8.93 -14.53 19.44
N GLY A 426 -9.51 -15.58 20.03
CA GLY A 426 -10.40 -15.43 21.17
C GLY A 426 -9.65 -14.89 22.40
N ARG A 427 -10.41 -14.40 23.38
CA ARG A 427 -9.86 -13.99 24.67
C ARG A 427 -9.14 -15.15 25.36
N PRO A 428 -8.16 -14.86 26.25
CA PRO A 428 -7.50 -15.89 27.00
C PRO A 428 -8.48 -16.67 27.89
N PRO A 429 -8.20 -17.97 28.18
CA PRO A 429 -9.04 -18.76 29.05
C PRO A 429 -9.11 -18.16 30.45
N PHE A 430 -10.32 -18.22 31.05
CA PHE A 430 -10.52 -17.74 32.40
C PHE A 430 -11.31 -18.80 33.20
N PRO A 431 -10.85 -19.20 34.38
CA PRO A 431 -9.71 -18.68 35.15
C PRO A 431 -8.37 -18.94 34.47
N VAL A 432 -7.30 -18.26 34.95
CA VAL A 432 -5.94 -18.40 34.41
C VAL A 432 -5.52 -19.88 34.57
N PRO A 433 -5.13 -20.56 33.48
CA PRO A 433 -4.84 -22.01 33.55
C PRO A 433 -3.58 -22.29 34.36
N ALA A 434 -3.60 -23.43 35.04
CA ALA A 434 -2.40 -24.00 35.63
C ALA A 434 -1.45 -24.43 34.51
N GLY A 435 -0.16 -24.10 34.63
CA GLY A 435 0.82 -24.45 33.61
C GLY A 435 2.23 -24.01 34.00
N THR A 436 3.17 -24.22 33.08
CA THR A 436 4.56 -23.81 33.30
C THR A 436 4.73 -22.37 32.86
N TRP A 437 4.44 -21.43 33.76
CA TRP A 437 4.63 -20.01 33.52
C TRP A 437 6.10 -19.62 33.72
N ARG A 438 6.63 -18.89 32.73
CA ARG A 438 7.98 -18.31 32.77
C ARG A 438 7.86 -16.80 33.01
N THR A 439 8.31 -16.34 34.18
CA THR A 439 8.22 -14.94 34.59
C THR A 439 9.55 -14.23 34.40
N THR A 440 9.51 -13.01 33.83
CA THR A 440 10.65 -12.10 33.73
C THR A 440 10.27 -10.73 34.28
N ARG A 441 11.25 -10.04 34.90
CA ARG A 441 11.04 -8.70 35.44
C ARG A 441 11.11 -7.61 34.38
N SER A 442 11.83 -7.86 33.29
CA SER A 442 11.99 -6.93 32.18
C SER A 442 11.40 -7.48 30.90
N ALA A 443 10.96 -6.60 30.03
CA ALA A 443 10.52 -6.95 28.67
C ALA A 443 11.66 -7.63 27.90
N ARG A 444 11.33 -8.71 27.20
CA ARG A 444 12.28 -9.52 26.38
C ARG A 444 12.27 -9.12 24.92
N ASP A 445 11.12 -8.70 24.44
CA ASP A 445 10.85 -8.44 23.03
C ASP A 445 9.83 -7.30 22.86
N ASP A 446 9.54 -6.97 21.61
CA ASP A 446 8.60 -5.90 21.25
C ASP A 446 7.18 -6.16 21.76
N LEU A 447 6.73 -7.42 21.86
CA LEU A 447 5.42 -7.75 22.41
C LEU A 447 5.33 -7.41 23.90
N ASP A 448 6.36 -7.80 24.67
CA ASP A 448 6.46 -7.44 26.09
C ASP A 448 6.47 -5.92 26.29
N LEU A 449 7.24 -5.20 25.46
CA LEU A 449 7.33 -3.74 25.50
C LEU A 449 5.99 -3.07 25.20
N LEU A 450 5.24 -3.56 24.22
CA LEU A 450 3.93 -3.03 23.83
C LEU A 450 2.90 -3.20 24.95
N VAL A 451 2.80 -4.40 25.52
CA VAL A 451 1.87 -4.68 26.63
C VAL A 451 2.28 -3.89 27.89
N ASP A 452 3.58 -3.84 28.21
CA ASP A 452 4.08 -3.04 29.34
C ASP A 452 3.82 -1.54 29.15
N ALA A 453 3.94 -1.00 27.91
CA ALA A 453 3.62 0.38 27.60
C ALA A 453 2.14 0.69 27.82
N ALA A 454 1.24 -0.22 27.45
CA ALA A 454 -0.20 -0.06 27.64
C ALA A 454 -0.59 -0.04 29.13
N VAL A 455 0.00 -0.93 29.94
CA VAL A 455 -0.20 -0.94 31.40
C VAL A 455 0.39 0.31 32.05
N ALA A 456 1.61 0.68 31.66
CA ALA A 456 2.34 1.83 32.21
C ALA A 456 1.73 3.19 31.81
N ALA A 457 0.80 3.24 30.87
CA ALA A 457 0.09 4.46 30.51
C ALA A 457 -0.65 5.10 31.71
N ALA A 458 -1.04 4.30 32.69
CA ALA A 458 -1.64 4.75 33.94
C ALA A 458 -0.64 5.21 35.00
N ASP A 459 0.67 5.11 34.73
CA ASP A 459 1.72 5.53 35.65
C ASP A 459 2.27 6.91 35.25
N PRO A 460 2.09 7.98 36.06
CA PRO A 460 2.60 9.29 35.73
C PRO A 460 4.14 9.32 35.62
N ALA A 461 4.83 8.44 36.35
CA ALA A 461 6.29 8.37 36.31
C ALA A 461 6.85 7.71 35.05
N ALA A 462 6.03 6.93 34.33
CA ALA A 462 6.45 6.23 33.13
C ALA A 462 6.66 7.14 31.90
N ARG A 463 6.15 8.37 31.92
CA ARG A 463 6.18 9.34 30.81
C ARG A 463 7.15 10.47 31.12
N ARG A 464 8.42 10.31 30.75
CA ARG A 464 9.47 11.32 31.03
C ARG A 464 9.94 12.09 29.80
N ALA A 465 9.59 11.67 28.57
CA ALA A 465 10.02 12.34 27.33
C ALA A 465 9.00 13.41 26.91
N ALA A 466 9.49 14.45 26.24
CA ALA A 466 8.64 15.47 25.64
C ALA A 466 7.74 14.84 24.56
N PRO A 467 6.42 14.91 24.70
CA PRO A 467 5.48 14.38 23.71
C PRO A 467 5.37 15.31 22.52
N VAL A 468 5.16 14.72 21.33
CA VAL A 468 4.94 15.45 20.08
C VAL A 468 3.62 14.96 19.47
N ARG A 469 2.71 15.87 19.13
CA ARG A 469 1.52 15.51 18.36
C ARG A 469 1.92 15.26 16.92
N VAL A 470 1.69 14.04 16.44
CA VAL A 470 2.03 13.65 15.06
C VAL A 470 0.91 14.04 14.11
N ARG A 471 -0.35 13.75 14.48
CA ARG A 471 -1.54 14.00 13.66
C ARG A 471 -2.83 13.90 14.48
N GLU A 472 -3.92 14.26 13.85
CA GLU A 472 -5.28 13.86 14.23
C GLU A 472 -5.68 12.64 13.40
N ASP A 473 -6.41 11.71 14.01
CA ASP A 473 -6.88 10.49 13.37
C ASP A 473 -8.22 10.03 13.96
N LEU A 474 -8.70 8.87 13.52
CA LEU A 474 -9.93 8.24 14.02
C LEU A 474 -9.59 6.87 14.62
N ALA A 475 -10.13 6.60 15.81
CA ALA A 475 -10.12 5.29 16.44
C ALA A 475 -11.57 4.93 16.83
N ASP A 476 -12.11 3.84 16.31
CA ASP A 476 -13.50 3.41 16.51
C ASP A 476 -14.52 4.56 16.26
N GLY A 477 -14.31 5.33 15.18
CA GLY A 477 -15.15 6.47 14.81
C GLY A 477 -14.99 7.71 15.68
N ARG A 478 -14.09 7.71 16.66
CA ARG A 478 -13.80 8.84 17.54
C ARG A 478 -12.56 9.59 17.09
N THR A 479 -12.62 10.91 17.10
CA THR A 479 -11.44 11.75 16.85
C THR A 479 -10.43 11.59 17.97
N VAL A 480 -9.18 11.33 17.62
CA VAL A 480 -8.06 11.14 18.54
C VAL A 480 -6.87 12.01 18.16
N ASP A 481 -6.09 12.42 19.14
CA ASP A 481 -4.75 12.96 18.94
C ASP A 481 -3.73 11.84 19.05
N VAL A 482 -2.92 11.67 17.99
CA VAL A 482 -1.80 10.71 17.98
C VAL A 482 -0.55 11.41 18.51
N VAL A 483 -0.12 11.00 19.69
CA VAL A 483 1.00 11.61 20.42
C VAL A 483 2.17 10.64 20.45
N GLU A 484 3.28 11.03 19.84
CA GLU A 484 4.52 10.24 19.80
C GLU A 484 5.48 10.70 20.90
N PHE A 485 6.15 9.74 21.52
CA PHE A 485 7.18 9.98 22.54
C PHE A 485 8.17 8.80 22.60
N ARG A 486 9.27 9.01 23.32
CA ARG A 486 10.26 7.96 23.57
C ARG A 486 10.22 7.49 25.02
N ARG A 487 10.37 6.17 25.22
CA ARG A 487 10.57 5.54 26.52
C ARG A 487 11.82 4.66 26.44
N GLY A 488 12.94 5.17 26.91
CA GLY A 488 14.24 4.56 26.64
C GLY A 488 14.53 4.55 25.11
N ALA A 489 14.88 3.41 24.56
CA ALA A 489 15.09 3.22 23.12
C ALA A 489 13.78 3.08 22.33
N ALA A 490 12.68 2.73 22.98
CA ALA A 490 11.40 2.47 22.33
C ALA A 490 10.72 3.77 21.88
N ARG A 491 10.22 3.78 20.64
CA ARG A 491 9.38 4.83 20.07
C ARG A 491 7.93 4.38 20.14
N LEU A 492 7.10 5.16 20.83
CA LEU A 492 5.71 4.85 21.15
C LEU A 492 4.78 5.94 20.65
N ARG A 493 3.56 5.56 20.32
CA ARG A 493 2.45 6.48 20.06
C ARG A 493 1.26 6.11 20.93
N TYR A 494 0.66 7.13 21.56
CA TYR A 494 -0.62 7.03 22.24
C TYR A 494 -1.69 7.76 21.42
N TRP A 495 -2.80 7.09 21.20
CA TRP A 495 -3.98 7.62 20.53
C TRP A 495 -5.00 8.00 21.60
N ILE A 496 -5.12 9.28 21.87
CA ILE A 496 -5.90 9.84 22.98
C ILE A 496 -7.11 10.55 22.42
N ASP A 497 -8.30 10.13 22.85
CA ASP A 497 -9.55 10.77 22.42
C ASP A 497 -9.80 12.14 23.12
N ARG A 498 -10.86 12.81 22.70
CA ARG A 498 -11.22 14.12 23.27
C ARG A 498 -11.63 14.04 24.74
N ASP A 499 -12.07 12.87 25.21
CA ASP A 499 -12.39 12.61 26.62
C ASP A 499 -11.12 12.33 27.44
N GLY A 500 -9.96 12.23 26.80
CA GLY A 500 -8.65 11.94 27.39
C GLY A 500 -8.48 10.47 27.77
N LEU A 501 -9.15 9.56 27.06
CA LEU A 501 -8.97 8.12 27.20
C LEU A 501 -8.04 7.59 26.10
N LEU A 502 -7.23 6.61 26.44
CA LEU A 502 -6.33 5.91 25.52
C LEU A 502 -7.12 4.88 24.72
N ARG A 503 -7.10 5.02 23.40
CA ARG A 503 -7.78 4.14 22.45
C ARG A 503 -6.85 3.15 21.77
N ARG A 504 -5.58 3.54 21.56
CA ARG A 504 -4.56 2.69 20.96
C ARG A 504 -3.19 3.01 21.51
N VAL A 505 -2.36 2.00 21.63
CA VAL A 505 -0.92 2.10 21.83
C VAL A 505 -0.22 1.53 20.62
N GLU A 506 0.75 2.25 20.08
CA GLU A 506 1.61 1.77 19.01
C GLU A 506 3.06 1.76 19.47
N LEU A 507 3.79 0.72 19.08
CA LEU A 507 5.23 0.57 19.27
C LEU A 507 5.90 0.40 17.92
N CYS A 508 6.91 1.22 17.63
CA CYS A 508 7.78 1.01 16.48
C CYS A 508 8.74 -0.15 16.79
N THR A 509 8.59 -1.26 16.08
CA THR A 509 9.37 -2.49 16.26
C THR A 509 10.76 -2.37 15.63
N GLY A 510 11.66 -3.29 15.92
CA GLY A 510 13.02 -3.31 15.37
C GLY A 510 13.10 -3.20 13.85
N PRO A 511 12.25 -3.89 13.04
CA PRO A 511 12.21 -3.72 11.58
C PRO A 511 11.67 -2.37 11.10
N GLY A 512 11.08 -1.55 11.98
CA GLY A 512 10.45 -0.27 11.63
C GLY A 512 8.95 -0.36 11.31
N ALA A 513 8.34 -1.51 11.54
CA ALA A 513 6.90 -1.67 11.52
C ALA A 513 6.27 -1.17 12.82
N TRP A 514 4.96 -0.88 12.79
CA TRP A 514 4.21 -0.44 13.97
C TRP A 514 3.32 -1.57 14.49
N ALA A 515 3.68 -2.07 15.66
CA ALA A 515 2.83 -2.97 16.42
C ALA A 515 1.74 -2.16 17.14
N GLN A 516 0.51 -2.68 17.16
CA GLN A 516 -0.69 -1.98 17.63
C GLN A 516 -1.40 -2.76 18.70
N LEU A 517 -1.92 -2.05 19.67
CA LEU A 517 -2.77 -2.56 20.72
C LEU A 517 -3.97 -1.62 20.87
N ASP A 518 -5.12 -2.02 20.34
CA ASP A 518 -6.37 -1.28 20.43
C ASP A 518 -7.06 -1.53 21.76
N LEU A 519 -7.67 -0.50 22.33
CA LEU A 519 -8.22 -0.50 23.67
C LEU A 519 -9.68 0.00 23.65
N SER A 520 -10.59 -0.83 24.12
CA SER A 520 -11.99 -0.46 24.32
C SER A 520 -12.30 -0.48 25.82
N PRO A 521 -12.62 0.70 26.46
CA PRO A 521 -12.97 0.77 27.86
C PRO A 521 -14.02 -0.24 28.25
N ALA A 522 -13.75 -1.04 29.28
CA ALA A 522 -14.65 -2.09 29.73
C ALA A 522 -14.40 -2.42 31.21
N VAL A 523 -15.40 -3.01 31.84
CA VAL A 523 -15.22 -3.69 33.10
C VAL A 523 -14.44 -4.98 32.84
N VAL A 524 -13.30 -5.15 33.52
CA VAL A 524 -12.44 -6.33 33.38
C VAL A 524 -12.59 -7.25 34.58
N PRO A 525 -12.48 -8.56 34.38
CA PRO A 525 -12.47 -9.52 35.48
C PRO A 525 -11.25 -9.28 36.38
N ARG A 526 -11.35 -9.66 37.63
CA ARG A 526 -10.17 -9.68 38.50
C ARG A 526 -9.17 -10.70 37.94
N LEU A 527 -8.00 -10.22 37.53
CA LEU A 527 -6.94 -11.02 36.94
C LEU A 527 -5.99 -11.50 38.05
N PRO A 528 -6.14 -12.73 38.55
CA PRO A 528 -5.22 -13.26 39.55
C PRO A 528 -3.85 -13.54 38.90
N PRO A 529 -2.75 -13.46 39.67
CA PRO A 529 -1.44 -13.87 39.17
C PRO A 529 -1.46 -15.35 38.74
N PRO A 530 -0.64 -15.70 37.72
CA PRO A 530 -0.55 -17.09 37.28
C PRO A 530 -0.17 -18.03 38.47
N PRO A 531 -0.74 -19.25 38.52
CA PRO A 531 -0.35 -20.23 39.52
C PRO A 531 1.15 -20.51 39.44
N ARG A 532 1.86 -20.33 40.55
CA ARG A 532 3.26 -20.73 40.59
C ARG A 532 3.35 -22.23 40.50
N ALA A 533 4.27 -22.78 39.68
CA ALA A 533 4.59 -24.18 39.70
C ALA A 533 4.94 -24.56 41.16
N ALA A 534 4.22 -25.55 41.70
CA ALA A 534 4.52 -26.07 43.04
C ALA A 534 6.01 -26.43 43.05
N GLY A 535 6.79 -25.73 43.87
CA GLY A 535 8.21 -26.01 44.00
C GLY A 535 8.39 -27.49 44.32
N ARG A 536 9.28 -28.20 43.60
CA ARG A 536 9.68 -29.53 43.98
C ARG A 536 9.98 -29.51 45.48
N PRO A 537 9.34 -30.40 46.28
CA PRO A 537 9.66 -30.48 47.70
C PRO A 537 11.18 -30.63 47.83
N ARG A 538 11.82 -29.71 48.56
CA ARG A 538 13.23 -29.86 48.94
C ARG A 538 13.32 -31.18 49.66
N GLY A 539 13.93 -32.15 48.99
CA GLY A 539 14.25 -33.42 49.64
C GLY A 539 15.02 -33.10 50.91
N THR A 540 14.40 -33.41 52.06
CA THR A 540 15.06 -33.49 53.36
C THR A 540 16.19 -34.49 53.24
N ARG A 541 17.42 -34.02 53.31
CA ARG A 541 18.60 -34.85 53.53
C ARG A 541 18.64 -35.27 54.97
#